data_f847506ff23eceecfc919171cd863188
#
_entry.id   f847506ff23eceecfc919171cd863188
#
_cell.length_a   1.000
_cell.length_b   1.000
_cell.length_c   1.000
_cell.angle_alpha   90.00
_cell.angle_beta   90.00
_cell.angle_gamma   90.00
#
_symmetry.space_group_name_H-M   'P 1'
#
loop_
_entity.id
_entity.type
_entity.pdbx_description
1 polymer ?
#
loop_
_entity_poly.entity_id
_entity_poly.type
_entity_poly.pdbx_seq_one_letter_code
_entity_poly.pdbx_strand_id
1 'polypeptide(L)'
;QSRQRFIQWLKKKYGSVEKLNQAWATRRWCRRLTSFDDVVFPENGIAIGSPEAWLDMRRFFADGVGGFMIKLKETVEHFGEGIHHSSNHYAELEELGFDYLNTCDQFVDYPGMGFYPGYQVTDRYYYFGNTYNQRLAETDKPMWCLEFQVGGQGLLHGPYGTVRMMAMLCLLNRTQMILGWTWRSMLAGEEQYLCGMLGHDGLPTVNYQEYKEIASYMKKLQDYAFPYLTVPDTAVALSFDNDCVIQYGKRHYHQTYNQTRTEIHKTFFDLNRDYNVINLKNRKHDYKLLILPEYVLMSEGEAEEIRKFVANGGTVIMTAYSATVDEHNQVFDCPRPGHLQDVFGVRVAGFERTGAEWKDYAEDAKLVSDEKGTRELLKVTAAEQFYIDVEYYEELELHTATEYASFSDKGCCAVSVNNYGKGKAYYVAAETNAKLLEWLIDQISDEIGLHRGLCVPDGVQAREIAKGQRFFVNTTRYPITVSLDYPGKGVLSSKSYTTECTLNPYDAELIVSEFEKK
;
A
#
# COMPACT_ATOMS: atom_id res chain seq x y z
N GLN A 1 16.60 8.60 -29.83
CA GLN A 1 15.46 9.48 -29.54
C GLN A 1 15.21 9.59 -28.04
N SER A 2 15.11 8.51 -27.26
CA SER A 2 14.83 8.55 -25.83
C SER A 2 15.87 9.33 -25.03
N ARG A 3 17.18 9.15 -25.31
CA ARG A 3 18.26 9.91 -24.68
C ARG A 3 18.11 11.43 -24.91
N GLN A 4 17.74 11.86 -26.10
CA GLN A 4 17.55 13.29 -26.40
C GLN A 4 16.35 13.87 -25.62
N ARG A 5 15.26 13.11 -25.48
CA ARG A 5 14.10 13.51 -24.67
C ARG A 5 14.48 13.59 -23.18
N PHE A 6 15.27 12.65 -22.70
CA PHE A 6 15.78 12.69 -21.32
C PHE A 6 16.66 13.92 -21.07
N ILE A 7 17.56 14.25 -21.99
CA ILE A 7 18.37 15.47 -21.91
C ILE A 7 17.47 16.71 -21.87
N GLN A 8 16.43 16.80 -22.68
CA GLN A 8 15.49 17.93 -22.65
C GLN A 8 14.73 17.99 -21.32
N TRP A 9 14.31 16.85 -20.78
CA TRP A 9 13.67 16.77 -19.48
C TRP A 9 14.60 17.28 -18.37
N LEU A 10 15.86 16.85 -18.38
CA LEU A 10 16.87 17.32 -17.41
C LEU A 10 17.15 18.82 -17.56
N LYS A 11 17.23 19.34 -18.78
CA LYS A 11 17.37 20.79 -19.04
C LYS A 11 16.20 21.57 -18.45
N LYS A 12 14.97 21.07 -18.60
CA LYS A 12 13.76 21.68 -18.01
C LYS A 12 13.80 21.63 -16.48
N LYS A 13 14.22 20.51 -15.90
CA LYS A 13 14.25 20.30 -14.43
C LYS A 13 15.31 21.14 -13.75
N TYR A 14 16.53 21.14 -14.27
CA TYR A 14 17.69 21.74 -13.59
C TYR A 14 18.09 23.11 -14.11
N GLY A 15 17.79 23.44 -15.34
CA GLY A 15 18.14 24.71 -15.97
C GLY A 15 19.61 24.84 -16.37
N SER A 16 20.55 24.34 -15.54
CA SER A 16 21.99 24.39 -15.87
C SER A 16 22.69 23.06 -15.56
N VAL A 17 23.83 22.83 -16.22
CA VAL A 17 24.65 21.64 -16.01
C VAL A 17 25.31 21.64 -14.62
N GLU A 18 25.56 22.82 -14.04
CA GLU A 18 26.11 22.98 -12.70
C GLU A 18 25.11 22.47 -11.66
N LYS A 19 23.82 22.82 -11.78
CA LYS A 19 22.77 22.31 -10.89
C LYS A 19 22.57 20.81 -11.04
N LEU A 20 22.62 20.30 -12.28
CA LEU A 20 22.59 18.86 -12.55
C LEU A 20 23.78 18.15 -11.87
N ASN A 21 25.00 18.68 -12.04
CA ASN A 21 26.19 18.13 -11.40
C ASN A 21 26.09 18.11 -9.87
N GLN A 22 25.49 19.13 -9.29
CA GLN A 22 25.24 19.17 -7.84
C GLN A 22 24.23 18.11 -7.42
N ALA A 23 23.08 18.05 -8.09
CA ALA A 23 22.02 17.10 -7.81
C ALA A 23 22.45 15.63 -8.01
N TRP A 24 23.34 15.36 -8.95
CA TRP A 24 23.87 14.02 -9.23
C TRP A 24 25.19 13.72 -8.54
N ALA A 25 25.67 14.59 -7.67
CA ALA A 25 26.93 14.45 -6.94
C ALA A 25 28.13 14.04 -7.84
N THR A 26 28.15 14.49 -9.09
CA THR A 26 29.10 14.05 -10.15
C THR A 26 30.56 14.43 -9.85
N ARG A 27 30.78 15.26 -8.84
CA ARG A 27 32.11 15.63 -8.37
C ARG A 27 32.91 14.40 -7.88
N ARG A 28 32.20 13.40 -7.38
CA ARG A 28 32.79 12.16 -6.92
C ARG A 28 33.33 11.35 -8.11
N TRP A 29 34.53 10.82 -7.98
CA TRP A 29 35.24 10.05 -9.01
C TRP A 29 35.38 10.75 -10.36
N CYS A 30 35.48 12.10 -10.34
CA CYS A 30 35.71 12.92 -11.55
C CYS A 30 34.67 12.72 -12.67
N ARG A 31 33.40 12.47 -12.32
CA ARG A 31 32.30 12.24 -13.27
C ARG A 31 31.59 13.52 -13.68
N ARG A 32 32.18 14.69 -13.40
CA ARG A 32 31.55 16.00 -13.70
C ARG A 32 31.22 16.12 -15.19
N LEU A 33 29.98 16.44 -15.48
CA LEU A 33 29.51 16.74 -16.82
C LEU A 33 29.93 18.18 -17.19
N THR A 34 30.33 18.39 -18.43
CA THR A 34 30.67 19.71 -18.97
C THR A 34 29.48 20.33 -19.72
N SER A 35 28.61 19.48 -20.22
CA SER A 35 27.36 19.86 -20.88
C SER A 35 26.27 18.82 -20.63
N PHE A 36 25.00 19.17 -20.93
CA PHE A 36 23.92 18.19 -20.92
C PHE A 36 24.08 17.09 -21.98
N ASP A 37 24.88 17.33 -23.01
CA ASP A 37 25.11 16.34 -24.05
C ASP A 37 26.04 15.20 -23.61
N ASP A 38 26.73 15.38 -22.48
CA ASP A 38 27.54 14.33 -21.85
C ASP A 38 26.68 13.30 -21.10
N VAL A 39 25.39 13.59 -20.86
CA VAL A 39 24.47 12.67 -20.15
C VAL A 39 24.30 11.37 -20.90
N VAL A 40 24.54 10.27 -20.23
CA VAL A 40 24.26 8.90 -20.69
C VAL A 40 23.07 8.37 -19.92
N PHE A 41 22.24 7.53 -20.56
CA PHE A 41 21.21 6.82 -19.81
C PHE A 41 21.88 5.96 -18.72
N PRO A 42 21.39 5.99 -17.47
CA PRO A 42 21.80 5.03 -16.48
C PRO A 42 21.40 3.64 -16.95
N GLU A 43 22.36 2.86 -17.39
CA GLU A 43 22.15 1.43 -17.65
C GLU A 43 22.12 0.70 -16.29
N ASN A 44 21.57 -0.50 -16.24
CA ASN A 44 21.41 -1.36 -15.04
C ASN A 44 22.64 -1.33 -14.10
N GLY A 45 22.89 -0.19 -13.52
CA GLY A 45 24.14 0.16 -12.91
C GLY A 45 24.15 0.00 -11.41
N ILE A 46 23.59 -1.07 -10.89
CA ILE A 46 23.62 -1.37 -9.45
C ILE A 46 25.04 -1.32 -8.86
N ALA A 47 26.06 -1.58 -9.63
CA ALA A 47 27.45 -1.60 -9.10
C ALA A 47 28.20 -0.28 -9.24
N ILE A 48 27.86 0.57 -10.21
CA ILE A 48 28.65 1.75 -10.61
C ILE A 48 27.80 2.94 -11.10
N GLY A 49 26.48 2.83 -11.04
CA GLY A 49 25.57 3.90 -11.42
C GLY A 49 25.46 4.98 -10.35
N SER A 50 24.95 6.13 -10.72
CA SER A 50 24.54 7.19 -9.80
C SER A 50 23.09 6.92 -9.35
N PRO A 51 22.82 6.77 -8.05
CA PRO A 51 21.48 6.61 -7.54
C PRO A 51 20.59 7.79 -7.90
N GLU A 52 21.15 8.98 -7.95
CA GLU A 52 20.47 10.21 -8.31
C GLU A 52 20.05 10.21 -9.79
N ALA A 53 20.96 9.81 -10.69
CA ALA A 53 20.66 9.71 -12.11
C ALA A 53 19.63 8.60 -12.41
N TRP A 54 19.70 7.49 -11.67
CA TRP A 54 18.71 6.42 -11.74
C TRP A 54 17.31 6.92 -11.37
N LEU A 55 17.18 7.63 -10.25
CA LEU A 55 15.91 8.18 -9.81
C LEU A 55 15.33 9.16 -10.86
N ASP A 56 16.18 10.03 -11.42
CA ASP A 56 15.74 10.94 -12.48
C ASP A 56 15.32 10.22 -13.75
N MET A 57 15.98 9.15 -14.10
CA MET A 57 15.57 8.32 -15.24
C MET A 57 14.19 7.68 -14.97
N ARG A 58 13.95 7.17 -13.78
CA ARG A 58 12.65 6.59 -13.40
C ARG A 58 11.54 7.63 -13.45
N ARG A 59 11.78 8.82 -12.91
CA ARG A 59 10.86 9.96 -12.98
C ARG A 59 10.58 10.39 -14.42
N PHE A 60 11.61 10.44 -15.26
CA PHE A 60 11.45 10.76 -16.69
C PHE A 60 10.52 9.77 -17.41
N PHE A 61 10.67 8.47 -17.14
CA PHE A 61 9.78 7.46 -17.73
C PHE A 61 8.36 7.57 -17.16
N ALA A 62 8.21 7.78 -15.86
CA ALA A 62 6.91 7.98 -15.22
C ALA A 62 6.17 9.21 -15.80
N ASP A 63 6.85 10.34 -15.92
CA ASP A 63 6.31 11.55 -16.56
C ASP A 63 5.91 11.28 -18.03
N GLY A 64 6.70 10.47 -18.73
CA GLY A 64 6.42 10.07 -20.11
C GLY A 64 5.13 9.26 -20.24
N VAL A 65 4.91 8.29 -19.34
CA VAL A 65 3.69 7.47 -19.31
C VAL A 65 2.50 8.33 -18.90
N GLY A 66 2.61 9.09 -17.80
CA GLY A 66 1.55 10.00 -17.34
C GLY A 66 1.14 11.00 -18.42
N GLY A 67 2.10 11.65 -19.06
CA GLY A 67 1.84 12.58 -20.17
C GLY A 67 1.18 11.92 -21.37
N PHE A 68 1.49 10.66 -21.67
CA PHE A 68 0.81 9.90 -22.71
C PHE A 68 -0.65 9.61 -22.36
N MET A 69 -0.93 9.20 -21.12
CA MET A 69 -2.29 8.94 -20.65
C MET A 69 -3.15 10.20 -20.65
N ILE A 70 -2.61 11.32 -20.20
CA ILE A 70 -3.28 12.64 -20.27
C ILE A 70 -3.63 12.99 -21.72
N LYS A 71 -2.69 12.81 -22.63
CA LYS A 71 -2.94 13.08 -24.06
C LYS A 71 -4.00 12.16 -24.66
N LEU A 72 -4.08 10.90 -24.26
CA LEU A 72 -5.15 9.98 -24.68
C LEU A 72 -6.51 10.51 -24.21
N LYS A 73 -6.62 10.92 -22.94
CA LYS A 73 -7.86 11.52 -22.40
C LYS A 73 -8.27 12.75 -23.21
N GLU A 74 -7.37 13.73 -23.36
CA GLU A 74 -7.63 14.95 -24.14
C GLU A 74 -8.09 14.63 -25.59
N THR A 75 -7.49 13.59 -26.19
CA THR A 75 -7.86 13.18 -27.55
C THR A 75 -9.29 12.63 -27.61
N VAL A 76 -9.67 11.78 -26.65
CA VAL A 76 -11.03 11.21 -26.59
C VAL A 76 -12.07 12.30 -26.31
N GLU A 77 -11.78 13.20 -25.38
CA GLU A 77 -12.66 14.33 -25.01
C GLU A 77 -12.92 15.26 -26.22
N HIS A 78 -11.96 15.37 -27.13
CA HIS A 78 -12.14 16.12 -28.37
C HIS A 78 -13.25 15.55 -29.30
N PHE A 79 -13.50 14.22 -29.22
CA PHE A 79 -14.50 13.55 -30.07
C PHE A 79 -15.85 13.31 -29.39
N GLY A 80 -15.97 13.52 -28.10
CA GLY A 80 -17.25 13.33 -27.40
C GLY A 80 -17.22 13.78 -25.93
N GLU A 81 -18.33 14.40 -25.51
CA GLU A 81 -18.56 14.76 -24.10
C GLU A 81 -19.19 13.60 -23.33
N GLY A 82 -18.95 13.53 -22.02
CA GLY A 82 -19.60 12.58 -21.12
C GLY A 82 -19.03 11.16 -21.17
N ILE A 83 -17.88 10.96 -21.81
CA ILE A 83 -17.18 9.68 -21.80
C ILE A 83 -16.33 9.60 -20.55
N HIS A 84 -16.54 8.55 -19.75
CA HIS A 84 -15.72 8.30 -18.57
C HIS A 84 -14.41 7.59 -18.94
N HIS A 85 -13.32 8.06 -18.35
CA HIS A 85 -11.99 7.50 -18.53
C HIS A 85 -11.60 6.69 -17.31
N SER A 86 -11.09 5.50 -17.54
CA SER A 86 -10.45 4.67 -16.54
C SER A 86 -9.23 3.98 -17.15
N SER A 87 -8.30 3.57 -16.32
CA SER A 87 -7.09 2.88 -16.76
C SER A 87 -6.84 1.70 -15.84
N ASN A 88 -6.60 0.54 -16.43
CA ASN A 88 -6.20 -0.63 -15.69
C ASN A 88 -4.82 -0.42 -15.06
N HIS A 89 -4.71 -0.64 -13.78
CA HIS A 89 -3.52 -0.43 -12.99
C HIS A 89 -3.25 -1.64 -12.10
N TYR A 90 -1.98 -2.01 -12.00
CA TYR A 90 -1.51 -3.08 -11.11
C TYR A 90 -0.55 -2.50 -10.07
N ALA A 91 -0.52 -3.08 -8.89
CA ALA A 91 0.36 -2.64 -7.80
C ALA A 91 1.83 -2.60 -8.23
N GLU A 92 2.23 -3.59 -9.01
CA GLU A 92 3.60 -3.78 -9.48
C GLU A 92 4.01 -2.78 -10.56
N LEU A 93 3.09 -2.00 -11.12
CA LEU A 93 3.41 -1.03 -12.18
C LEU A 93 4.29 0.12 -11.71
N GLU A 94 4.31 0.44 -10.43
CA GLU A 94 5.28 1.38 -9.87
C GLU A 94 6.70 0.85 -10.04
N GLU A 95 6.92 -0.44 -9.83
CA GLU A 95 8.18 -1.09 -10.15
C GLU A 95 8.54 -0.97 -11.64
N LEU A 96 7.56 -0.91 -12.52
CA LEU A 96 7.74 -0.75 -13.95
C LEU A 96 7.91 0.71 -14.41
N GLY A 97 7.79 1.68 -13.49
CA GLY A 97 8.05 3.09 -13.78
C GLY A 97 6.82 3.94 -14.07
N PHE A 98 5.69 3.61 -13.45
CA PHE A 98 4.45 4.38 -13.57
C PHE A 98 4.07 5.01 -12.23
N ASP A 99 4.12 6.33 -12.15
CA ASP A 99 3.71 7.08 -10.96
C ASP A 99 2.20 7.36 -10.98
N TYR A 100 1.43 6.35 -10.60
CA TYR A 100 -0.03 6.44 -10.59
C TYR A 100 -0.56 7.40 -9.52
N LEU A 101 0.02 7.38 -8.32
CA LEU A 101 -0.41 8.21 -7.18
C LEU A 101 -0.37 9.72 -7.48
N ASN A 102 0.61 10.16 -8.28
CA ASN A 102 0.75 11.57 -8.64
C ASN A 102 0.00 11.98 -9.90
N THR A 103 -0.37 11.04 -10.75
CA THR A 103 -0.85 11.35 -12.09
C THR A 103 -2.27 10.91 -12.39
N CYS A 104 -2.83 9.94 -11.64
CA CYS A 104 -4.14 9.36 -11.95
C CYS A 104 -5.27 10.40 -12.02
N ASP A 105 -5.31 11.37 -11.12
CA ASP A 105 -6.33 12.41 -11.07
C ASP A 105 -6.40 13.24 -12.36
N GLN A 106 -5.32 13.27 -13.15
CA GLN A 106 -5.22 14.07 -14.36
C GLN A 106 -5.82 13.37 -15.58
N PHE A 107 -5.90 12.03 -15.56
CA PHE A 107 -6.34 11.28 -16.75
C PHE A 107 -7.46 10.28 -16.49
N VAL A 108 -7.84 9.98 -15.24
CA VAL A 108 -8.96 9.10 -14.94
C VAL A 108 -10.10 9.82 -14.25
N ASP A 109 -11.32 9.44 -14.63
CA ASP A 109 -12.53 9.83 -13.92
C ASP A 109 -12.85 8.85 -12.82
N TYR A 110 -12.56 7.56 -13.05
CA TYR A 110 -12.67 6.47 -12.08
C TYR A 110 -11.34 5.72 -12.02
N PRO A 111 -10.66 5.67 -10.85
CA PRO A 111 -9.47 4.87 -10.71
C PRO A 111 -9.76 3.41 -11.07
N GLY A 112 -8.93 2.81 -11.90
CA GLY A 112 -9.07 1.44 -12.38
C GLY A 112 -7.95 0.56 -11.88
N MET A 113 -8.23 -0.74 -11.71
CA MET A 113 -7.23 -1.72 -11.31
C MET A 113 -7.50 -3.10 -11.90
N GLY A 114 -6.45 -3.91 -12.02
CA GLY A 114 -6.53 -5.34 -12.15
C GLY A 114 -6.45 -6.01 -10.77
N PHE A 115 -7.21 -7.08 -10.57
CA PHE A 115 -7.22 -7.83 -9.31
C PHE A 115 -7.08 -9.33 -9.57
N TYR A 116 -5.86 -9.84 -9.38
CA TYR A 116 -5.47 -11.24 -9.59
C TYR A 116 -4.79 -11.80 -8.34
N PRO A 117 -5.55 -12.14 -7.29
CA PRO A 117 -4.96 -12.59 -6.02
C PRO A 117 -4.28 -13.96 -6.11
N GLY A 118 -4.58 -14.76 -7.14
CA GLY A 118 -4.09 -16.13 -7.29
C GLY A 118 -4.74 -17.11 -6.31
N TYR A 119 -4.86 -18.37 -6.71
CA TYR A 119 -5.43 -19.41 -5.84
C TYR A 119 -4.37 -20.33 -5.22
N GLN A 120 -3.10 -20.11 -5.54
CA GLN A 120 -1.99 -20.96 -5.09
C GLN A 120 -1.38 -20.50 -3.77
N VAL A 121 -1.82 -19.36 -3.26
CA VAL A 121 -1.22 -18.75 -2.09
C VAL A 121 -1.98 -19.18 -0.84
N THR A 122 -1.24 -19.72 0.11
CA THR A 122 -1.78 -20.20 1.38
C THR A 122 -1.96 -19.06 2.39
N ASP A 123 -1.27 -17.94 2.19
CA ASP A 123 -1.37 -16.76 3.05
C ASP A 123 -2.56 -15.90 2.64
N ARG A 124 -3.52 -15.75 3.55
CA ARG A 124 -4.72 -14.92 3.34
C ARG A 124 -4.41 -13.47 2.97
N TYR A 125 -3.29 -12.93 3.44
CA TYR A 125 -2.90 -11.54 3.19
C TYR A 125 -2.46 -11.31 1.75
N TYR A 126 -1.94 -12.31 1.08
CA TYR A 126 -1.60 -12.20 -0.33
C TYR A 126 -2.83 -11.93 -1.21
N TYR A 127 -3.96 -12.59 -0.91
CA TYR A 127 -5.22 -12.34 -1.62
C TYR A 127 -5.69 -10.89 -1.54
N PHE A 128 -5.25 -10.18 -0.50
CA PHE A 128 -5.65 -8.81 -0.20
C PHE A 128 -4.52 -7.81 -0.45
N GLY A 129 -3.31 -8.25 -0.72
CA GLY A 129 -2.14 -7.39 -0.95
C GLY A 129 -2.36 -6.34 -2.03
N ASN A 130 -3.12 -6.69 -3.07
CA ASN A 130 -3.50 -5.76 -4.12
C ASN A 130 -4.68 -4.85 -3.76
N THR A 131 -5.37 -5.08 -2.64
CA THR A 131 -6.50 -4.23 -2.24
C THR A 131 -6.07 -2.82 -1.81
N TYR A 132 -4.79 -2.62 -1.50
CA TYR A 132 -4.29 -1.27 -1.23
C TYR A 132 -4.46 -0.35 -2.44
N ASN A 133 -4.40 -0.87 -3.67
CA ASN A 133 -4.69 -0.12 -4.89
C ASN A 133 -6.10 0.45 -4.91
N GLN A 134 -7.03 -0.23 -4.24
CA GLN A 134 -8.41 0.20 -4.09
C GLN A 134 -8.54 1.39 -3.14
N ARG A 135 -7.51 1.62 -2.33
CA ARG A 135 -7.39 2.75 -1.42
C ARG A 135 -6.58 3.90 -2.01
N LEU A 136 -6.21 3.75 -3.29
CA LEU A 136 -5.41 4.74 -3.98
C LEU A 136 -6.01 6.11 -3.90
N ALA A 137 -5.14 7.01 -3.51
CA ALA A 137 -5.30 8.44 -3.52
C ALA A 137 -6.66 8.87 -2.97
N GLU A 138 -6.68 9.86 -2.18
CA GLU A 138 -7.80 10.64 -1.73
C GLU A 138 -8.73 11.04 -2.89
N THR A 139 -9.07 10.07 -3.77
CA THR A 139 -10.07 10.29 -4.81
C THR A 139 -11.43 10.12 -4.15
N ASP A 140 -12.29 11.11 -4.24
CA ASP A 140 -13.68 11.02 -3.81
C ASP A 140 -14.51 10.17 -4.79
N LYS A 141 -13.83 9.38 -5.63
CA LYS A 141 -14.44 8.56 -6.68
C LYS A 141 -14.31 7.08 -6.32
N PRO A 142 -15.33 6.27 -6.65
CA PRO A 142 -15.25 4.83 -6.47
C PRO A 142 -14.26 4.19 -7.44
N MET A 143 -13.71 3.05 -7.03
CA MET A 143 -12.79 2.26 -7.85
C MET A 143 -13.55 1.39 -8.86
N TRP A 144 -12.94 1.17 -10.03
CA TRP A 144 -13.38 0.18 -11.01
C TRP A 144 -12.34 -0.95 -11.11
N CYS A 145 -12.77 -2.18 -10.83
CA CYS A 145 -11.95 -3.36 -11.11
C CYS A 145 -12.15 -3.74 -12.58
N LEU A 146 -11.21 -3.33 -13.43
CA LEU A 146 -11.29 -3.49 -14.89
C LEU A 146 -10.85 -4.87 -15.37
N GLU A 147 -10.09 -5.58 -14.55
CA GLU A 147 -9.79 -6.99 -14.72
C GLU A 147 -9.90 -7.70 -13.37
N PHE A 148 -10.82 -8.63 -13.27
CA PHE A 148 -11.06 -9.40 -12.07
C PHE A 148 -10.88 -10.88 -12.37
N GLN A 149 -10.04 -11.55 -11.58
CA GLN A 149 -9.78 -12.98 -11.74
C GLN A 149 -11.06 -13.80 -11.50
N VAL A 150 -11.61 -14.39 -12.55
CA VAL A 150 -12.81 -15.24 -12.46
C VAL A 150 -12.51 -16.74 -12.47
N GLY A 151 -11.27 -17.10 -12.76
CA GLY A 151 -10.83 -18.49 -12.83
C GLY A 151 -9.40 -18.66 -12.36
N GLY A 152 -8.95 -19.92 -12.33
CA GLY A 152 -7.58 -20.24 -11.94
C GLY A 152 -6.56 -19.92 -13.02
N GLN A 153 -5.32 -19.78 -12.60
CA GLN A 153 -4.16 -19.81 -13.48
C GLN A 153 -3.62 -21.25 -13.53
N GLY A 154 -3.09 -21.65 -14.68
CA GLY A 154 -2.54 -22.98 -14.86
C GLY A 154 -3.56 -24.10 -14.71
N LEU A 155 -4.81 -23.89 -15.14
CA LEU A 155 -5.93 -24.81 -15.04
C LEU A 155 -6.33 -25.19 -13.59
N LEU A 156 -5.93 -24.40 -12.61
CA LEU A 156 -6.29 -24.59 -11.20
C LEU A 156 -7.46 -23.68 -10.84
N HIS A 157 -8.36 -24.22 -10.02
CA HIS A 157 -9.48 -23.48 -9.45
C HIS A 157 -9.36 -23.40 -7.94
N GLY A 158 -9.74 -22.27 -7.36
CA GLY A 158 -9.93 -22.16 -5.92
C GLY A 158 -11.19 -22.91 -5.45
N PRO A 159 -11.36 -23.09 -4.13
CA PRO A 159 -12.61 -23.61 -3.59
C PRO A 159 -13.81 -22.75 -4.03
N TYR A 160 -14.96 -23.41 -4.23
CA TYR A 160 -16.22 -22.70 -4.57
C TYR A 160 -16.54 -21.62 -3.52
N GLY A 161 -16.89 -20.45 -3.98
CA GLY A 161 -17.17 -19.26 -3.16
C GLY A 161 -16.00 -18.29 -3.06
N THR A 162 -14.75 -18.70 -3.37
CA THR A 162 -13.58 -17.79 -3.26
C THR A 162 -13.64 -16.61 -4.24
N VAL A 163 -14.14 -16.83 -5.45
CA VAL A 163 -14.32 -15.74 -6.43
C VAL A 163 -15.36 -14.75 -5.93
N ARG A 164 -16.47 -15.23 -5.38
CA ARG A 164 -17.53 -14.42 -4.77
C ARG A 164 -17.00 -13.63 -3.57
N MET A 165 -16.30 -14.30 -2.64
CA MET A 165 -15.66 -13.65 -1.48
C MET A 165 -14.76 -12.49 -1.92
N MET A 166 -13.89 -12.71 -2.91
CA MET A 166 -12.98 -11.68 -3.42
C MET A 166 -13.76 -10.50 -4.02
N ALA A 167 -14.84 -10.75 -4.75
CA ALA A 167 -15.70 -9.69 -5.26
C ALA A 167 -16.34 -8.88 -4.12
N MET A 168 -16.79 -9.53 -3.05
CA MET A 168 -17.36 -8.86 -1.87
C MET A 168 -16.31 -8.05 -1.11
N LEU A 169 -15.06 -8.51 -1.06
CA LEU A 169 -13.94 -7.72 -0.52
C LEU A 169 -13.61 -6.51 -1.40
N CYS A 170 -13.72 -6.62 -2.73
CA CYS A 170 -13.63 -5.46 -3.62
C CYS A 170 -14.68 -4.40 -3.27
N LEU A 171 -15.95 -4.80 -3.06
CA LEU A 171 -17.00 -3.88 -2.63
C LEU A 171 -16.68 -3.25 -1.26
N LEU A 172 -16.15 -4.03 -0.32
CA LEU A 172 -15.72 -3.57 0.99
C LEU A 172 -14.57 -2.53 0.90
N ASN A 173 -13.89 -2.48 -0.24
CA ASN A 173 -12.80 -1.56 -0.54
C ASN A 173 -13.17 -0.50 -1.61
N ARG A 174 -14.43 -0.05 -1.66
CA ARG A 174 -14.93 1.06 -2.52
C ARG A 174 -15.03 0.73 -4.01
N THR A 175 -14.96 -0.53 -4.40
CA THR A 175 -15.15 -0.91 -5.81
C THR A 175 -16.62 -0.80 -6.19
N GLN A 176 -16.88 -0.09 -7.28
CA GLN A 176 -18.23 0.10 -7.86
C GLN A 176 -18.53 -0.90 -8.98
N MET A 177 -17.52 -1.23 -9.77
CA MET A 177 -17.66 -2.05 -10.96
C MET A 177 -16.60 -3.16 -10.97
N ILE A 178 -17.01 -4.35 -11.38
CA ILE A 178 -16.13 -5.53 -11.49
C ILE A 178 -16.32 -6.13 -12.88
N LEU A 179 -15.26 -6.12 -13.68
CA LEU A 179 -15.19 -6.77 -15.00
C LEU A 179 -14.38 -8.04 -14.90
N GLY A 180 -15.00 -9.17 -15.16
CA GLY A 180 -14.34 -10.48 -15.07
C GLY A 180 -13.39 -10.77 -16.24
N TRP A 181 -12.19 -11.17 -15.96
CA TRP A 181 -11.25 -11.71 -16.93
C TRP A 181 -11.19 -13.22 -16.82
N THR A 182 -11.72 -13.97 -17.76
CA THR A 182 -12.32 -13.56 -19.04
C THR A 182 -13.64 -14.33 -19.27
N TRP A 183 -14.42 -13.92 -20.29
CA TRP A 183 -15.70 -14.57 -20.60
C TRP A 183 -15.51 -16.04 -20.98
N ARG A 184 -14.58 -16.34 -21.91
CA ARG A 184 -14.27 -17.70 -22.36
C ARG A 184 -12.78 -17.96 -22.29
N SER A 185 -12.40 -19.15 -21.82
CA SER A 185 -11.01 -19.61 -21.84
C SER A 185 -10.44 -19.57 -23.25
N MET A 186 -9.24 -19.04 -23.40
CA MET A 186 -8.55 -18.90 -24.71
C MET A 186 -8.09 -20.26 -25.21
N LEU A 187 -8.22 -20.50 -26.52
CA LEU A 187 -7.89 -21.78 -27.12
C LEU A 187 -6.41 -21.94 -27.48
N ALA A 188 -5.68 -20.82 -27.56
CA ALA A 188 -4.27 -20.80 -27.97
C ALA A 188 -3.59 -19.52 -27.47
N GLY A 189 -2.26 -19.52 -27.48
CA GLY A 189 -1.41 -18.39 -27.05
C GLY A 189 -1.01 -18.50 -25.58
N GLU A 190 -0.39 -17.45 -25.09
CA GLU A 190 0.20 -17.41 -23.75
C GLU A 190 -0.85 -17.59 -22.65
N GLU A 191 -2.09 -17.18 -22.90
CA GLU A 191 -3.19 -17.24 -21.93
C GLU A 191 -4.10 -18.47 -22.09
N GLN A 192 -3.71 -19.44 -22.92
CA GLN A 192 -4.52 -20.66 -23.12
C GLN A 192 -4.77 -21.49 -21.86
N TYR A 193 -3.96 -21.30 -20.81
CA TYR A 193 -4.10 -21.98 -19.52
C TYR A 193 -4.86 -21.16 -18.47
N LEU A 194 -5.31 -19.94 -18.81
CA LEU A 194 -6.14 -19.15 -17.93
C LEU A 194 -7.60 -19.57 -18.08
N CYS A 195 -8.27 -19.76 -16.94
CA CYS A 195 -9.66 -20.20 -16.92
C CYS A 195 -10.63 -19.01 -16.90
N GLY A 196 -11.53 -18.99 -17.87
CA GLY A 196 -12.62 -18.02 -17.96
C GLY A 196 -13.91 -18.49 -17.27
N MET A 197 -14.97 -17.71 -17.44
CA MET A 197 -16.33 -18.08 -17.00
C MET A 197 -16.85 -19.29 -17.80
N LEU A 198 -16.58 -19.31 -19.09
CA LEU A 198 -16.82 -20.47 -19.96
C LEU A 198 -15.52 -21.25 -20.14
N GLY A 199 -15.65 -22.57 -20.21
CA GLY A 199 -14.53 -23.47 -20.51
C GLY A 199 -13.99 -23.30 -21.94
N HIS A 200 -12.92 -24.02 -22.27
CA HIS A 200 -12.37 -24.09 -23.63
C HIS A 200 -13.41 -24.61 -24.63
N ASP A 201 -14.32 -25.47 -24.18
CA ASP A 201 -15.47 -25.98 -24.96
C ASP A 201 -16.57 -24.93 -25.19
N GLY A 202 -16.49 -23.78 -24.52
CA GLY A 202 -17.49 -22.71 -24.58
C GLY A 202 -18.71 -22.94 -23.69
N LEU A 203 -18.69 -23.93 -22.80
CA LEU A 203 -19.78 -24.21 -21.87
C LEU A 203 -19.56 -23.55 -20.52
N PRO A 204 -20.65 -23.23 -19.77
CA PRO A 204 -20.54 -22.67 -18.43
C PRO A 204 -19.78 -23.58 -17.48
N THR A 205 -18.87 -22.98 -16.70
CA THR A 205 -18.11 -23.66 -15.65
C THR A 205 -18.63 -23.28 -14.26
N VAL A 206 -17.98 -23.77 -13.21
CA VAL A 206 -18.26 -23.35 -11.82
C VAL A 206 -18.02 -21.85 -11.65
N ASN A 207 -17.06 -21.27 -12.36
CA ASN A 207 -16.76 -19.84 -12.33
C ASN A 207 -17.92 -19.00 -12.87
N TYR A 208 -18.57 -19.48 -13.93
CA TYR A 208 -19.79 -18.85 -14.45
C TYR A 208 -20.89 -18.81 -13.39
N GLN A 209 -21.06 -19.89 -12.63
CA GLN A 209 -22.08 -19.96 -11.58
C GLN A 209 -21.75 -18.96 -10.45
N GLU A 210 -20.50 -18.91 -9.98
CA GLU A 210 -20.08 -17.94 -8.96
C GLU A 210 -20.26 -16.49 -9.44
N TYR A 211 -19.87 -16.21 -10.69
CA TYR A 211 -20.02 -14.86 -11.24
C TYR A 211 -21.48 -14.43 -11.39
N LYS A 212 -22.38 -15.38 -11.69
CA LYS A 212 -23.82 -15.15 -11.68
C LYS A 212 -24.34 -14.82 -10.28
N GLU A 213 -23.79 -15.45 -9.24
CA GLU A 213 -24.11 -15.12 -7.85
C GLU A 213 -23.60 -13.72 -7.47
N ILE A 214 -22.37 -13.37 -7.88
CA ILE A 214 -21.82 -12.02 -7.70
C ILE A 214 -22.76 -10.98 -8.31
N ALA A 215 -23.18 -11.16 -9.57
CA ALA A 215 -24.11 -10.25 -10.24
C ALA A 215 -25.45 -10.15 -9.51
N SER A 216 -25.95 -11.25 -8.95
CA SER A 216 -27.16 -11.25 -8.12
C SER A 216 -26.97 -10.45 -6.82
N TYR A 217 -25.81 -10.61 -6.16
CA TYR A 217 -25.48 -9.86 -4.94
C TYR A 217 -25.37 -8.36 -5.25
N MET A 218 -24.63 -7.99 -6.27
CA MET A 218 -24.49 -6.58 -6.67
C MET A 218 -25.84 -5.94 -6.98
N LYS A 219 -26.74 -6.68 -7.64
CA LYS A 219 -28.12 -6.21 -7.91
C LYS A 219 -28.92 -5.97 -6.63
N LYS A 220 -28.75 -6.81 -5.60
CA LYS A 220 -29.42 -6.63 -4.30
C LYS A 220 -28.83 -5.45 -3.50
N LEU A 221 -27.53 -5.21 -3.66
CA LEU A 221 -26.78 -4.18 -2.93
C LEU A 221 -26.89 -2.78 -3.56
N GLN A 222 -27.36 -2.65 -4.81
CA GLN A 222 -27.41 -1.38 -5.56
C GLN A 222 -28.21 -0.27 -4.88
N ASP A 223 -29.20 -0.61 -4.04
CA ASP A 223 -30.08 0.33 -3.35
C ASP A 223 -29.54 0.71 -1.94
N TYR A 224 -28.34 0.24 -1.58
CA TYR A 224 -27.70 0.51 -0.30
C TYR A 224 -26.46 1.38 -0.50
N ALA A 225 -25.77 1.73 0.59
CA ALA A 225 -24.64 2.67 0.58
C ALA A 225 -23.35 2.08 -0.05
N PHE A 226 -23.47 1.50 -1.24
CA PHE A 226 -22.32 1.04 -2.04
C PHE A 226 -22.18 1.84 -3.34
N PRO A 227 -20.95 2.20 -3.72
CA PRO A 227 -19.74 2.17 -2.91
C PRO A 227 -19.77 3.23 -1.80
N TYR A 228 -19.33 2.87 -0.61
CA TYR A 228 -19.20 3.86 0.47
C TYR A 228 -17.92 4.67 0.28
N LEU A 229 -17.97 5.96 0.56
CA LEU A 229 -16.87 6.89 0.34
C LEU A 229 -16.49 7.66 1.62
N THR A 230 -16.70 7.05 2.77
CA THR A 230 -16.31 7.65 4.06
C THR A 230 -14.79 7.80 4.12
N VAL A 231 -14.31 8.98 4.49
CA VAL A 231 -12.89 9.24 4.70
C VAL A 231 -12.49 8.63 6.05
N PRO A 232 -11.50 7.74 6.09
CA PRO A 232 -11.04 7.15 7.35
C PRO A 232 -10.20 8.14 8.15
N ASP A 233 -10.08 7.90 9.45
CA ASP A 233 -9.24 8.70 10.35
C ASP A 233 -7.72 8.53 10.11
N THR A 234 -7.34 7.50 9.35
CA THR A 234 -5.95 7.10 9.15
C THR A 234 -5.54 7.18 7.68
N ALA A 235 -4.34 7.71 7.44
CA ALA A 235 -3.68 7.65 6.15
C ALA A 235 -2.31 6.98 6.24
N VAL A 236 -1.93 6.31 5.16
CA VAL A 236 -0.60 5.73 4.94
C VAL A 236 0.04 6.45 3.76
N ALA A 237 1.17 7.09 3.98
CA ALA A 237 1.89 7.78 2.92
C ALA A 237 2.76 6.78 2.15
N LEU A 238 2.52 6.67 0.85
CA LEU A 238 3.35 5.94 -0.09
C LEU A 238 3.87 6.88 -1.17
N SER A 239 4.96 6.51 -1.83
CA SER A 239 5.61 7.34 -2.83
C SER A 239 6.27 6.47 -3.91
N PHE A 240 6.08 6.85 -5.18
CA PHE A 240 6.80 6.29 -6.31
C PHE A 240 8.32 6.47 -6.17
N ASP A 241 8.76 7.63 -5.70
CA ASP A 241 10.17 7.91 -5.48
C ASP A 241 10.78 6.96 -4.45
N ASN A 242 10.07 6.67 -3.37
CA ASN A 242 10.50 5.70 -2.35
C ASN A 242 10.66 4.30 -2.94
N ASP A 243 9.70 3.84 -3.74
CA ASP A 243 9.80 2.55 -4.42
C ASP A 243 11.04 2.49 -5.32
N CYS A 244 11.28 3.54 -6.12
CA CYS A 244 12.48 3.64 -6.95
C CYS A 244 13.78 3.59 -6.15
N VAL A 245 13.85 4.30 -5.00
CA VAL A 245 15.03 4.31 -4.13
C VAL A 245 15.27 2.94 -3.52
N ILE A 246 14.24 2.29 -3.01
CA ILE A 246 14.33 0.94 -2.44
C ILE A 246 14.74 -0.08 -3.51
N GLN A 247 14.18 -0.01 -4.72
CA GLN A 247 14.57 -0.87 -5.84
C GLN A 247 16.05 -0.71 -6.22
N TYR A 248 16.53 0.54 -6.31
CA TYR A 248 17.94 0.79 -6.58
C TYR A 248 18.83 0.25 -5.47
N GLY A 249 18.40 0.46 -4.25
CA GLY A 249 19.13 0.06 -3.03
C GLY A 249 18.87 -1.37 -2.56
N LYS A 250 18.38 -2.29 -3.40
CA LYS A 250 18.06 -3.70 -3.02
C LYS A 250 19.13 -4.42 -2.20
N ARG A 251 20.37 -3.99 -2.29
CA ARG A 251 21.50 -4.49 -1.47
C ARG A 251 21.55 -3.90 -0.06
N HIS A 252 20.84 -2.79 0.17
CA HIS A 252 20.89 -2.02 1.41
C HIS A 252 19.57 -2.08 2.17
N TYR A 253 18.45 -2.25 1.45
CA TYR A 253 17.11 -2.38 2.01
C TYR A 253 16.67 -3.83 1.88
N HIS A 254 16.30 -4.46 2.98
CA HIS A 254 15.99 -5.89 3.03
C HIS A 254 14.56 -6.20 2.63
N GLN A 255 13.63 -5.28 2.93
CA GLN A 255 12.26 -5.39 2.45
C GLN A 255 12.12 -4.74 1.07
N THR A 256 11.35 -5.38 0.20
CA THR A 256 10.82 -4.72 -0.99
C THR A 256 9.66 -3.84 -0.58
N TYR A 257 9.39 -2.79 -1.35
CA TYR A 257 8.24 -1.93 -1.06
C TYR A 257 6.90 -2.68 -1.12
N ASN A 258 6.82 -3.78 -1.89
CA ASN A 258 5.69 -4.70 -1.87
C ASN A 258 5.51 -5.42 -0.52
N GLN A 259 6.60 -5.81 0.12
CA GLN A 259 6.54 -6.39 1.47
C GLN A 259 6.04 -5.37 2.48
N THR A 260 6.57 -4.16 2.45
CA THR A 260 6.09 -3.02 3.28
C THR A 260 4.59 -2.79 3.11
N ARG A 261 4.09 -2.76 1.87
CA ARG A 261 2.66 -2.63 1.57
C ARG A 261 1.85 -3.79 2.12
N THR A 262 2.36 -5.01 2.00
CA THR A 262 1.71 -6.21 2.52
C THR A 262 1.58 -6.14 4.04
N GLU A 263 2.64 -5.75 4.75
CA GLU A 263 2.61 -5.60 6.21
C GLU A 263 1.61 -4.51 6.65
N ILE A 264 1.56 -3.39 5.96
CA ILE A 264 0.54 -2.35 6.19
C ILE A 264 -0.86 -2.92 5.97
N HIS A 265 -1.07 -3.64 4.87
CA HIS A 265 -2.39 -4.21 4.59
C HIS A 265 -2.81 -5.24 5.65
N LYS A 266 -1.88 -6.09 6.09
CA LYS A 266 -2.09 -7.02 7.22
C LYS A 266 -2.57 -6.29 8.47
N THR A 267 -1.86 -5.22 8.86
CA THR A 267 -2.21 -4.40 10.02
C THR A 267 -3.67 -3.96 9.99
N PHE A 268 -4.11 -3.36 8.89
CA PHE A 268 -5.48 -2.84 8.80
C PHE A 268 -6.54 -3.92 8.55
N PHE A 269 -6.14 -5.01 7.91
CA PHE A 269 -6.98 -6.19 7.76
C PHE A 269 -7.28 -6.83 9.12
N ASP A 270 -6.26 -7.04 9.96
CA ASP A 270 -6.42 -7.66 11.27
C ASP A 270 -7.12 -6.72 12.26
N LEU A 271 -6.86 -5.42 12.22
CA LEU A 271 -7.62 -4.41 12.96
C LEU A 271 -9.05 -4.23 12.45
N ASN A 272 -9.37 -4.75 11.28
CA ASN A 272 -10.67 -4.56 10.62
C ASN A 272 -11.04 -3.08 10.45
N ARG A 273 -10.05 -2.23 10.09
CA ARG A 273 -10.16 -0.77 9.97
C ARG A 273 -9.89 -0.29 8.55
N ASP A 274 -10.43 0.87 8.25
CA ASP A 274 -10.15 1.57 7.00
C ASP A 274 -8.92 2.47 7.11
N TYR A 275 -8.26 2.68 5.98
CA TYR A 275 -7.19 3.64 5.79
C TYR A 275 -7.18 4.15 4.35
N ASN A 276 -6.64 5.34 4.12
CA ASN A 276 -6.33 5.83 2.79
C ASN A 276 -4.84 5.68 2.49
N VAL A 277 -4.51 5.39 1.24
CA VAL A 277 -3.16 5.58 0.72
C VAL A 277 -3.06 6.99 0.16
N ILE A 278 -2.03 7.74 0.53
CA ILE A 278 -1.85 9.13 0.13
C ILE A 278 -0.44 9.40 -0.38
N ASN A 279 -0.31 10.43 -1.20
CA ASN A 279 0.96 11.11 -1.42
C ASN A 279 1.02 12.34 -0.51
N LEU A 280 2.11 12.49 0.26
CA LEU A 280 2.28 13.62 1.18
C LEU A 280 2.21 14.97 0.50
N LYS A 281 2.66 15.07 -0.76
CA LYS A 281 2.66 16.31 -1.54
C LYS A 281 1.26 16.83 -1.88
N ASN A 282 0.26 15.94 -1.91
CA ASN A 282 -1.08 16.23 -2.41
C ASN A 282 -2.18 15.79 -1.45
N ARG A 283 -1.92 15.83 -0.14
CA ARG A 283 -2.92 15.46 0.88
C ARG A 283 -4.14 16.37 0.80
N LYS A 284 -5.32 15.77 0.63
CA LYS A 284 -6.60 16.48 0.45
C LYS A 284 -7.48 16.50 1.71
N HIS A 285 -7.33 15.53 2.60
CA HIS A 285 -8.18 15.37 3.78
C HIS A 285 -7.39 15.53 5.07
N ASP A 286 -8.09 15.83 6.15
CA ASP A 286 -7.53 15.82 7.50
C ASP A 286 -7.64 14.41 8.09
N TYR A 287 -6.53 13.94 8.62
CA TYR A 287 -6.40 12.65 9.29
C TYR A 287 -5.99 12.86 10.74
N LYS A 288 -6.32 11.89 11.60
CA LYS A 288 -5.83 11.86 12.99
C LYS A 288 -4.49 11.15 13.09
N LEU A 289 -4.31 10.10 12.28
CA LEU A 289 -3.11 9.29 12.22
C LEU A 289 -2.53 9.27 10.81
N LEU A 290 -1.23 9.54 10.72
CA LEU A 290 -0.42 9.40 9.51
C LEU A 290 0.66 8.35 9.75
N ILE A 291 0.78 7.38 8.84
CA ILE A 291 1.82 6.35 8.90
C ILE A 291 2.78 6.53 7.73
N LEU A 292 4.07 6.53 8.03
CA LEU A 292 5.19 6.68 7.09
C LEU A 292 6.02 5.38 7.12
N PRO A 293 5.59 4.32 6.40
CA PRO A 293 6.27 3.04 6.45
C PRO A 293 7.51 3.08 5.55
N GLU A 294 8.70 2.95 6.13
CA GLU A 294 9.97 2.97 5.38
C GLU A 294 10.02 4.10 4.35
N TYR A 295 9.64 5.31 4.79
CA TYR A 295 9.60 6.51 3.94
C TYR A 295 11.01 7.07 3.77
N VAL A 296 11.84 6.35 3.00
CA VAL A 296 13.29 6.53 2.89
C VAL A 296 13.67 7.88 2.32
N LEU A 297 13.01 8.27 1.20
CA LEU A 297 13.22 9.56 0.56
C LEU A 297 12.27 10.60 1.15
N MET A 298 12.83 11.65 1.69
CA MET A 298 12.09 12.73 2.34
C MET A 298 12.60 14.09 1.82
N SER A 299 11.75 14.80 1.10
CA SER A 299 12.05 16.19 0.74
C SER A 299 11.84 17.14 1.92
N GLU A 300 12.49 18.31 1.90
CA GLU A 300 12.30 19.35 2.91
C GLU A 300 10.82 19.78 3.00
N GLY A 301 10.12 19.87 1.85
CA GLY A 301 8.70 20.21 1.81
C GLY A 301 7.82 19.16 2.50
N GLU A 302 8.09 17.88 2.31
CA GLU A 302 7.38 16.79 2.97
C GLU A 302 7.65 16.77 4.48
N ALA A 303 8.90 17.00 4.89
CA ALA A 303 9.26 17.12 6.30
C ALA A 303 8.52 18.29 6.98
N GLU A 304 8.39 19.44 6.29
CA GLU A 304 7.65 20.58 6.81
C GLU A 304 6.14 20.31 6.92
N GLU A 305 5.54 19.57 5.98
CA GLU A 305 4.13 19.16 6.08
C GLU A 305 3.88 18.19 7.25
N ILE A 306 4.81 17.26 7.51
CA ILE A 306 4.75 16.38 8.68
C ILE A 306 4.87 17.21 9.97
N ARG A 307 5.82 18.16 10.01
CA ARG A 307 6.03 19.05 11.16
C ARG A 307 4.75 19.84 11.49
N LYS A 308 4.13 20.45 10.47
CA LYS A 308 2.84 21.16 10.61
C LYS A 308 1.71 20.24 11.07
N PHE A 309 1.62 19.06 10.48
CA PHE A 309 0.60 18.07 10.84
C PHE A 309 0.67 17.72 12.33
N VAL A 310 1.85 17.37 12.84
CA VAL A 310 2.03 17.02 14.24
C VAL A 310 1.85 18.24 15.15
N ALA A 311 2.43 19.40 14.78
CA ALA A 311 2.29 20.62 15.58
C ALA A 311 0.83 21.04 15.78
N ASN A 312 -0.06 20.75 14.82
CA ASN A 312 -1.49 21.06 14.87
C ASN A 312 -2.34 20.00 15.60
N GLY A 313 -1.75 18.91 16.09
CA GLY A 313 -2.45 17.88 16.88
C GLY A 313 -2.59 16.53 16.21
N GLY A 314 -2.04 16.36 15.00
CA GLY A 314 -1.97 15.06 14.33
C GLY A 314 -1.00 14.11 15.03
N THR A 315 -1.22 12.82 14.86
CA THR A 315 -0.29 11.78 15.32
C THR A 315 0.40 11.15 14.11
N VAL A 316 1.73 10.99 14.16
CA VAL A 316 2.50 10.33 13.11
C VAL A 316 3.21 9.09 13.67
N ILE A 317 3.19 7.99 12.90
CA ILE A 317 4.03 6.81 13.11
C ILE A 317 5.00 6.73 11.93
N MET A 318 6.30 6.59 12.20
CA MET A 318 7.33 6.41 11.19
C MET A 318 8.13 5.15 11.55
N THR A 319 8.41 4.29 10.56
CA THR A 319 9.20 3.07 10.79
C THR A 319 10.66 3.27 10.39
N ALA A 320 11.51 2.34 10.74
CA ALA A 320 12.94 2.35 10.42
C ALA A 320 13.21 2.64 8.92
N TYR A 321 14.45 2.96 8.58
CA TYR A 321 14.92 3.43 7.26
C TYR A 321 14.39 4.79 6.81
N SER A 322 13.32 5.31 7.42
CA SER A 322 12.70 6.57 6.97
C SER A 322 13.62 7.76 7.07
N ALA A 323 13.40 8.76 6.18
CA ALA A 323 14.14 10.02 6.11
C ALA A 323 15.67 9.81 6.08
N THR A 324 16.12 8.93 5.18
CA THR A 324 17.55 8.62 4.98
C THR A 324 18.17 9.45 3.87
N VAL A 325 17.40 9.74 2.81
CA VAL A 325 17.87 10.48 1.63
C VAL A 325 16.94 11.63 1.27
N ASP A 326 17.51 12.63 0.60
CA ASP A 326 16.80 13.81 0.09
C ASP A 326 16.05 13.53 -1.23
N GLU A 327 15.43 14.56 -1.80
CA GLU A 327 14.69 14.49 -3.07
C GLU A 327 15.54 14.15 -4.29
N HIS A 328 16.86 14.18 -4.16
CA HIS A 328 17.83 13.77 -5.18
C HIS A 328 18.37 12.36 -4.96
N ASN A 329 17.95 11.67 -3.90
CA ASN A 329 18.50 10.39 -3.45
C ASN A 329 19.95 10.51 -2.92
N GLN A 330 20.30 11.66 -2.33
CA GLN A 330 21.54 11.86 -1.60
C GLN A 330 21.29 11.66 -0.11
N VAL A 331 22.19 10.94 0.55
CA VAL A 331 22.11 10.75 2.02
C VAL A 331 22.27 12.09 2.71
N PHE A 332 21.43 12.37 3.69
CA PHE A 332 21.50 13.60 4.48
C PHE A 332 22.84 13.75 5.20
N ASP A 333 23.35 14.97 5.23
CA ASP A 333 24.51 15.36 6.05
C ASP A 333 24.08 15.67 7.50
N CYS A 334 23.20 14.84 8.04
CA CYS A 334 22.74 14.89 9.43
C CYS A 334 22.25 13.49 9.85
N PRO A 335 22.18 13.21 11.16
CA PRO A 335 21.70 11.92 11.64
C PRO A 335 20.24 11.64 11.22
N ARG A 336 19.90 10.36 11.02
CA ARG A 336 18.50 9.97 10.84
C ARG A 336 17.68 10.23 12.12
N PRO A 337 16.42 10.58 11.99
CA PRO A 337 15.61 10.68 10.78
C PRO A 337 15.70 12.06 10.07
N GLY A 338 16.86 12.41 9.56
CA GLY A 338 17.06 13.56 8.68
C GLY A 338 16.53 14.89 9.25
N HIS A 339 15.69 15.58 8.50
CA HIS A 339 15.07 16.85 8.91
C HIS A 339 13.98 16.72 9.98
N LEU A 340 13.65 15.50 10.44
CA LEU A 340 12.58 15.26 11.42
C LEU A 340 13.06 14.88 12.82
N GLN A 341 14.36 15.08 13.13
CA GLN A 341 14.90 14.80 14.45
C GLN A 341 14.18 15.56 15.57
N ASP A 342 13.80 16.79 15.32
CA ASP A 342 13.04 17.64 16.26
C ASP A 342 11.63 17.11 16.50
N VAL A 343 10.97 16.59 15.45
CA VAL A 343 9.62 16.05 15.54
C VAL A 343 9.60 14.72 16.31
N PHE A 344 10.52 13.81 15.98
CA PHE A 344 10.58 12.49 16.60
C PHE A 344 11.40 12.45 17.90
N GLY A 345 12.22 13.46 18.15
CA GLY A 345 13.02 13.58 19.36
C GLY A 345 14.07 12.49 19.53
N VAL A 346 14.52 11.86 18.44
CA VAL A 346 15.47 10.76 18.43
C VAL A 346 16.60 11.00 17.42
N ARG A 347 17.69 10.26 17.62
CA ARG A 347 18.76 10.04 16.66
C ARG A 347 18.96 8.55 16.47
N VAL A 348 19.04 8.07 15.24
CA VAL A 348 19.48 6.70 14.96
C VAL A 348 20.99 6.62 15.13
N ALA A 349 21.44 5.92 16.16
CA ALA A 349 22.84 5.78 16.52
C ALA A 349 23.50 4.55 15.88
N GLY A 350 22.73 3.48 15.70
CA GLY A 350 23.15 2.24 15.11
C GLY A 350 22.01 1.48 14.45
N PHE A 351 22.34 0.40 13.81
CA PHE A 351 21.37 -0.52 13.21
C PHE A 351 22.00 -1.91 13.09
N GLU A 352 21.15 -2.92 13.12
CA GLU A 352 21.56 -4.32 12.98
C GLU A 352 20.62 -5.04 12.01
N ARG A 353 21.21 -5.89 11.16
CA ARG A 353 20.49 -6.91 10.43
C ARG A 353 20.43 -8.16 11.27
N THR A 354 19.25 -8.60 11.64
CA THR A 354 19.06 -9.76 12.49
C THR A 354 19.46 -11.06 11.77
N GLY A 355 19.97 -12.03 12.52
CA GLY A 355 20.31 -13.35 12.00
C GLY A 355 21.48 -13.40 11.00
N ALA A 356 22.15 -12.29 10.71
CA ALA A 356 23.32 -12.28 9.86
C ALA A 356 24.57 -12.78 10.63
N GLU A 357 25.24 -13.80 10.12
CA GLU A 357 26.52 -14.25 10.65
C GLU A 357 27.69 -13.59 9.89
N TRP A 358 28.84 -13.45 10.55
CA TRP A 358 30.04 -12.85 9.94
C TRP A 358 30.47 -13.48 8.60
N LYS A 359 30.26 -14.77 8.43
CA LYS A 359 30.53 -15.48 7.17
C LYS A 359 29.66 -14.95 6.00
N ASP A 360 28.47 -14.47 6.28
CA ASP A 360 27.53 -13.97 5.28
C ASP A 360 28.05 -12.67 4.67
N TYR A 361 28.75 -11.84 5.46
CA TYR A 361 29.40 -10.61 4.97
C TYR A 361 30.62 -10.87 4.08
N ALA A 362 31.34 -11.99 4.29
CA ALA A 362 32.48 -12.34 3.46
C ALA A 362 32.09 -12.88 2.08
N GLU A 363 30.94 -13.50 1.98
CA GLU A 363 30.35 -13.98 0.72
C GLU A 363 29.57 -12.91 -0.02
N ASP A 364 29.15 -11.84 0.63
CA ASP A 364 28.32 -10.75 0.10
C ASP A 364 28.92 -9.98 -1.07
N ALA A 365 30.20 -10.10 -1.35
CA ALA A 365 30.75 -9.62 -2.63
C ALA A 365 30.17 -10.40 -3.85
N LYS A 366 29.57 -11.56 -3.61
CA LYS A 366 28.84 -12.38 -4.60
C LYS A 366 27.33 -12.40 -4.35
N LEU A 367 26.87 -11.98 -3.18
CA LEU A 367 25.50 -12.10 -2.73
C LEU A 367 24.66 -10.89 -3.17
N VAL A 368 24.28 -10.94 -4.39
CA VAL A 368 22.95 -10.51 -4.83
C VAL A 368 22.19 -11.81 -5.13
N SER A 369 22.17 -12.72 -4.22
CA SER A 369 21.32 -13.88 -4.31
C SER A 369 20.04 -13.59 -3.54
N ASP A 370 18.93 -14.09 -4.08
CA ASP A 370 17.58 -14.07 -3.55
C ASP A 370 17.44 -14.82 -2.19
N GLU A 371 18.51 -14.98 -1.44
CA GLU A 371 18.47 -15.61 -0.14
C GLU A 371 17.85 -14.62 0.87
N LYS A 372 16.66 -14.97 1.30
CA LYS A 372 15.98 -14.32 2.42
C LYS A 372 16.94 -14.29 3.61
N GLY A 373 17.18 -13.09 4.16
CA GLY A 373 17.89 -12.95 5.41
C GLY A 373 17.22 -13.81 6.49
N THR A 374 17.97 -14.26 7.45
CA THR A 374 17.43 -15.01 8.59
C THR A 374 16.65 -14.01 9.45
N ARG A 375 15.34 -14.14 9.48
CA ARG A 375 14.51 -13.35 10.38
C ARG A 375 14.70 -13.80 11.81
N GLU A 376 14.71 -12.89 12.75
CA GLU A 376 14.82 -13.15 14.19
C GLU A 376 13.56 -12.72 14.92
N LEU A 377 13.17 -13.51 15.92
CA LEU A 377 12.09 -13.15 16.82
C LEU A 377 12.60 -12.23 17.92
N LEU A 378 12.27 -10.95 17.86
CA LEU A 378 12.56 -9.98 18.90
C LEU A 378 11.38 -9.85 19.88
N LYS A 379 11.70 -9.81 21.15
CA LYS A 379 10.72 -9.62 22.21
C LYS A 379 10.44 -8.14 22.45
N VAL A 380 9.25 -7.72 22.11
CA VAL A 380 8.74 -6.39 22.43
C VAL A 380 8.14 -6.40 23.85
N THR A 381 8.56 -5.46 24.67
CA THR A 381 8.08 -5.26 26.05
C THR A 381 7.57 -3.85 26.23
N ALA A 382 6.32 -3.74 26.67
CA ALA A 382 5.64 -2.51 27.08
C ALA A 382 4.75 -2.84 28.29
N ALA A 383 3.49 -2.42 28.31
CA ALA A 383 2.50 -2.89 29.28
C ALA A 383 2.25 -4.41 29.16
N GLU A 384 2.44 -4.95 27.98
CA GLU A 384 2.39 -6.38 27.67
C GLU A 384 3.67 -6.83 26.94
N GLN A 385 3.83 -8.13 26.73
CA GLN A 385 4.98 -8.70 26.06
C GLN A 385 4.54 -9.58 24.89
N PHE A 386 5.19 -9.40 23.74
CA PHE A 386 4.96 -10.22 22.55
C PHE A 386 6.22 -10.31 21.69
N TYR A 387 6.21 -11.19 20.69
CA TYR A 387 7.33 -11.36 19.76
C TYR A 387 6.94 -10.88 18.36
N ILE A 388 7.87 -10.22 17.70
CA ILE A 388 7.79 -9.86 16.28
C ILE A 388 8.93 -10.52 15.52
N ASP A 389 8.68 -10.84 14.27
CA ASP A 389 9.64 -11.42 13.34
C ASP A 389 10.18 -10.31 12.43
N VAL A 390 11.47 -9.99 12.51
CA VAL A 390 12.11 -8.89 11.77
C VAL A 390 13.49 -9.28 11.23
N GLU A 391 13.90 -8.63 10.14
CA GLU A 391 15.26 -8.73 9.58
C GLU A 391 16.13 -7.54 9.94
N TYR A 392 15.53 -6.43 10.38
CA TYR A 392 16.26 -5.18 10.62
C TYR A 392 15.65 -4.39 11.77
N TYR A 393 16.53 -3.85 12.61
CA TYR A 393 16.15 -2.86 13.62
C TYR A 393 17.24 -1.79 13.79
N GLU A 394 16.85 -0.68 14.41
CA GLU A 394 17.69 0.49 14.68
C GLU A 394 17.86 0.71 16.18
N GLU A 395 19.06 1.17 16.56
CA GLU A 395 19.35 1.63 17.92
C GLU A 395 19.12 3.14 18.02
N LEU A 396 18.25 3.55 18.93
CA LEU A 396 17.86 4.95 19.11
C LEU A 396 18.57 5.59 20.31
N GLU A 397 19.14 6.76 20.08
CA GLU A 397 19.42 7.74 21.15
C GLU A 397 18.19 8.62 21.33
N LEU A 398 17.63 8.62 22.53
CA LEU A 398 16.46 9.42 22.86
C LEU A 398 16.92 10.82 23.36
N HIS A 399 16.44 11.87 22.71
CA HIS A 399 16.72 13.26 23.08
C HIS A 399 15.55 13.87 23.83
N THR A 400 14.47 14.24 23.12
CA THR A 400 13.22 14.75 23.72
C THR A 400 12.14 13.67 23.78
N ALA A 401 12.32 12.57 23.06
CA ALA A 401 11.43 11.42 23.09
C ALA A 401 11.62 10.59 24.36
N THR A 402 10.61 9.81 24.68
CA THR A 402 10.64 8.79 25.73
C THR A 402 10.41 7.41 25.13
N GLU A 403 10.96 6.38 25.76
CA GLU A 403 10.69 5.00 25.39
C GLU A 403 9.22 4.66 25.63
N TYR A 404 8.55 4.12 24.62
CA TYR A 404 7.19 3.60 24.68
C TYR A 404 7.16 2.07 24.77
N ALA A 405 8.09 1.41 24.07
CA ALA A 405 8.34 -0.02 24.13
C ALA A 405 9.82 -0.33 23.90
N SER A 406 10.32 -1.45 24.40
CA SER A 406 11.70 -1.89 24.22
C SER A 406 11.80 -3.24 23.53
N PHE A 407 12.92 -3.47 22.83
CA PHE A 407 13.40 -4.80 22.48
C PHE A 407 14.17 -5.36 23.66
N SER A 408 13.48 -6.08 24.54
CA SER A 408 14.08 -6.53 25.81
C SER A 408 15.25 -7.51 25.62
N ASP A 409 15.26 -8.27 24.52
CA ASP A 409 16.35 -9.20 24.19
C ASP A 409 17.62 -8.47 23.72
N LYS A 410 17.48 -7.26 23.17
CA LYS A 410 18.56 -6.40 22.69
C LYS A 410 18.91 -5.28 23.66
N GLY A 411 18.03 -4.97 24.60
CA GLY A 411 18.23 -3.89 25.59
C GLY A 411 18.16 -2.49 24.97
N CYS A 412 17.42 -2.31 23.88
CA CYS A 412 17.26 -1.04 23.20
C CYS A 412 15.77 -0.68 22.97
N CYS A 413 15.51 0.59 22.63
CA CYS A 413 14.18 1.11 22.38
C CYS A 413 13.58 0.49 21.10
N ALA A 414 12.37 -0.07 21.18
CA ALA A 414 11.62 -0.58 20.04
C ALA A 414 10.68 0.47 19.44
N VAL A 415 10.03 1.25 20.31
CA VAL A 415 9.14 2.34 19.93
C VAL A 415 9.40 3.51 20.86
N SER A 416 9.66 4.67 20.31
CA SER A 416 9.73 5.91 21.07
C SER A 416 8.53 6.79 20.77
N VAL A 417 8.19 7.70 21.69
CA VAL A 417 7.17 8.72 21.54
C VAL A 417 7.71 10.10 21.92
N ASN A 418 7.43 11.09 21.08
CA ASN A 418 7.75 12.49 21.33
C ASN A 418 6.49 13.35 21.22
N ASN A 419 6.36 14.33 22.14
CA ASN A 419 5.34 15.36 22.04
C ASN A 419 5.90 16.52 21.20
N TYR A 420 5.19 16.90 20.14
CA TYR A 420 5.59 18.01 19.28
C TYR A 420 4.40 18.92 19.00
N GLY A 421 4.47 20.17 19.46
CA GLY A 421 3.32 21.06 19.41
C GLY A 421 2.12 20.51 20.18
N LYS A 422 1.02 20.25 19.48
CA LYS A 422 -0.20 19.67 20.07
C LYS A 422 -0.35 18.16 19.81
N GLY A 423 0.51 17.58 19.00
CA GLY A 423 0.43 16.19 18.56
C GLY A 423 1.56 15.33 19.08
N LYS A 424 1.63 14.11 18.54
CA LYS A 424 2.62 13.10 18.94
C LYS A 424 3.28 12.45 17.73
N ALA A 425 4.56 12.12 17.88
CA ALA A 425 5.34 11.41 16.89
C ALA A 425 5.89 10.11 17.50
N TYR A 426 5.55 8.98 16.89
CA TYR A 426 6.06 7.66 17.26
C TYR A 426 7.08 7.19 16.25
N TYR A 427 8.27 6.83 16.72
CA TYR A 427 9.29 6.20 15.88
C TYR A 427 9.39 4.72 16.21
N VAL A 428 9.15 3.87 15.22
CA VAL A 428 9.26 2.41 15.33
C VAL A 428 10.65 2.03 14.83
N ALA A 429 11.48 1.55 15.74
CA ALA A 429 12.89 1.21 15.46
C ALA A 429 13.07 -0.15 14.77
N ALA A 430 12.10 -0.59 14.00
CA ALA A 430 12.15 -1.79 13.17
C ALA A 430 11.56 -1.50 11.78
N GLU A 431 11.86 -2.39 10.84
CA GLU A 431 11.14 -2.43 9.57
C GLU A 431 9.63 -2.51 9.80
N THR A 432 8.85 -2.20 8.77
CA THR A 432 7.39 -2.27 8.85
C THR A 432 6.95 -3.69 9.16
N ASN A 433 6.33 -3.87 10.32
CA ASN A 433 5.86 -5.15 10.83
C ASN A 433 4.40 -5.04 11.26
N ALA A 434 3.53 -5.87 10.68
CA ALA A 434 2.09 -5.78 10.91
C ALA A 434 1.71 -5.93 12.37
N LYS A 435 2.27 -6.90 13.07
CA LYS A 435 1.93 -7.18 14.47
C LYS A 435 2.33 -6.04 15.41
N LEU A 436 3.49 -5.41 15.16
CA LEU A 436 3.94 -4.27 15.97
C LEU A 436 3.06 -3.03 15.71
N LEU A 437 2.72 -2.79 14.44
CA LEU A 437 1.85 -1.67 14.07
C LEU A 437 0.42 -1.87 14.56
N GLU A 438 -0.12 -3.09 14.45
CA GLU A 438 -1.44 -3.44 14.98
C GLU A 438 -1.54 -3.15 16.47
N TRP A 439 -0.55 -3.65 17.25
CA TRP A 439 -0.47 -3.39 18.68
C TRP A 439 -0.37 -1.87 18.97
N LEU A 440 0.55 -1.16 18.31
CA LEU A 440 0.76 0.27 18.56
C LEU A 440 -0.49 1.10 18.24
N ILE A 441 -1.10 0.86 17.08
CA ILE A 441 -2.32 1.57 16.66
C ILE A 441 -3.47 1.30 17.64
N ASP A 442 -3.60 0.07 18.12
CA ASP A 442 -4.65 -0.26 19.10
C ASP A 442 -4.43 0.46 20.43
N GLN A 443 -3.19 0.47 20.95
CA GLN A 443 -2.83 1.16 22.20
C GLN A 443 -3.13 2.66 22.17
N ILE A 444 -2.83 3.34 21.04
CA ILE A 444 -3.01 4.79 20.94
C ILE A 444 -4.41 5.21 20.49
N SER A 445 -5.25 4.28 20.05
CA SER A 445 -6.54 4.57 19.41
C SER A 445 -7.48 5.43 20.24
N ASP A 446 -7.62 5.11 21.52
CA ASP A 446 -8.54 5.84 22.40
C ASP A 446 -8.02 7.25 22.72
N GLU A 447 -6.71 7.37 22.88
CA GLU A 447 -6.07 8.66 23.15
C GLU A 447 -6.26 9.66 22.01
N ILE A 448 -6.09 9.20 20.77
CA ILE A 448 -6.22 10.08 19.60
C ILE A 448 -7.62 10.04 18.95
N GLY A 449 -8.54 9.30 19.57
CA GLY A 449 -9.93 9.20 19.14
C GLY A 449 -10.11 8.57 17.77
N LEU A 450 -9.34 7.53 17.44
CA LEU A 450 -9.54 6.76 16.21
C LEU A 450 -10.82 5.95 16.29
N HIS A 451 -11.53 5.91 15.16
CA HIS A 451 -12.67 5.01 15.02
C HIS A 451 -12.19 3.56 15.06
N ARG A 452 -12.69 2.78 16.01
CA ARG A 452 -12.40 1.34 16.08
C ARG A 452 -13.25 0.60 15.03
N GLY A 453 -12.64 -0.39 14.35
CA GLY A 453 -13.36 -1.31 13.48
C GLY A 453 -14.45 -2.09 14.23
N LEU A 454 -15.35 -2.74 13.49
CA LEU A 454 -16.33 -3.64 14.08
C LEU A 454 -15.60 -4.82 14.75
N CYS A 455 -16.00 -5.14 15.97
CA CYS A 455 -15.49 -6.31 16.68
C CYS A 455 -16.11 -7.58 16.07
N VAL A 456 -15.31 -8.34 15.35
CA VAL A 456 -15.73 -9.57 14.68
C VAL A 456 -14.73 -10.70 14.92
N PRO A 457 -15.15 -11.97 14.78
CA PRO A 457 -14.25 -13.10 14.87
C PRO A 457 -13.15 -13.05 13.82
N ASP A 458 -12.01 -13.65 14.12
CA ASP A 458 -10.94 -13.85 13.14
C ASP A 458 -11.45 -14.51 11.86
N GLY A 459 -10.98 -14.03 10.70
CA GLY A 459 -11.44 -14.49 9.40
C GLY A 459 -12.69 -13.79 8.87
N VAL A 460 -13.28 -12.84 9.61
CA VAL A 460 -14.35 -11.99 9.10
C VAL A 460 -13.82 -10.58 8.85
N GLN A 461 -14.14 -10.03 7.68
CA GLN A 461 -13.97 -8.60 7.39
C GLN A 461 -15.34 -7.91 7.46
N ALA A 462 -15.38 -6.75 8.09
CA ALA A 462 -16.64 -6.03 8.27
C ALA A 462 -16.47 -4.51 8.19
N ARG A 463 -17.50 -3.82 7.70
CA ARG A 463 -17.57 -2.35 7.71
C ARG A 463 -18.99 -1.90 8.01
N GLU A 464 -19.10 -0.83 8.76
CA GLU A 464 -20.33 -0.04 8.80
C GLU A 464 -20.29 0.93 7.60
N ILE A 465 -21.00 0.57 6.53
CA ILE A 465 -20.99 1.32 5.26
C ILE A 465 -21.87 2.57 5.31
N ALA A 466 -22.86 2.55 6.19
CA ALA A 466 -23.70 3.67 6.58
C ALA A 466 -24.27 3.34 7.96
N LYS A 467 -24.85 4.35 8.63
CA LYS A 467 -25.47 4.14 9.94
C LYS A 467 -26.52 3.04 9.87
N GLY A 468 -26.37 2.01 10.73
CA GLY A 468 -27.26 0.85 10.76
C GLY A 468 -27.13 -0.10 9.55
N GLN A 469 -26.10 0.04 8.71
CA GLN A 469 -25.82 -0.84 7.58
C GLN A 469 -24.42 -1.46 7.74
N ARG A 470 -24.38 -2.71 8.16
CA ARG A 470 -23.11 -3.44 8.41
C ARG A 470 -22.94 -4.55 7.39
N PHE A 471 -21.83 -4.49 6.68
CA PHE A 471 -21.45 -5.49 5.68
C PHE A 471 -20.36 -6.39 6.23
N PHE A 472 -20.59 -7.70 6.16
CA PHE A 472 -19.71 -8.75 6.67
C PHE A 472 -19.29 -9.67 5.53
N VAL A 473 -18.02 -10.10 5.53
CA VAL A 473 -17.46 -11.05 4.57
C VAL A 473 -16.66 -12.11 5.34
N ASN A 474 -17.06 -13.36 5.22
CA ASN A 474 -16.30 -14.51 5.74
C ASN A 474 -15.19 -14.88 4.75
N THR A 475 -13.94 -14.72 5.14
CA THR A 475 -12.76 -15.02 4.31
C THR A 475 -12.24 -16.45 4.49
N THR A 476 -12.95 -17.29 5.23
CA THR A 476 -12.52 -18.65 5.56
C THR A 476 -13.38 -19.73 4.92
N ARG A 477 -12.85 -20.94 4.90
CA ARG A 477 -13.57 -22.14 4.44
C ARG A 477 -14.52 -22.74 5.48
N TYR A 478 -14.71 -22.09 6.60
CA TYR A 478 -15.57 -22.54 7.68
C TYR A 478 -16.71 -21.54 7.90
N PRO A 479 -17.90 -22.01 8.32
CA PRO A 479 -18.94 -21.08 8.75
C PRO A 479 -18.48 -20.34 10.01
N ILE A 480 -18.75 -19.04 10.07
CA ILE A 480 -18.42 -18.18 11.20
C ILE A 480 -19.68 -17.45 11.66
N THR A 481 -19.90 -17.42 12.97
CA THR A 481 -21.00 -16.67 13.57
C THR A 481 -20.47 -15.34 14.12
N VAL A 482 -21.06 -14.23 13.70
CA VAL A 482 -20.81 -12.88 14.17
C VAL A 482 -21.91 -12.44 15.13
N SER A 483 -21.55 -11.79 16.24
CA SER A 483 -22.50 -11.18 17.16
C SER A 483 -22.98 -9.84 16.62
N LEU A 484 -24.23 -9.52 16.86
CA LEU A 484 -24.88 -8.30 16.40
C LEU A 484 -25.33 -7.46 17.61
N ASP A 485 -25.02 -6.16 17.59
CA ASP A 485 -25.44 -5.23 18.66
C ASP A 485 -26.92 -4.82 18.51
N TYR A 486 -27.53 -5.10 17.36
CA TYR A 486 -28.92 -4.80 17.08
C TYR A 486 -29.53 -5.81 16.11
N PRO A 487 -30.86 -6.06 16.19
CA PRO A 487 -31.55 -6.89 15.23
C PRO A 487 -31.62 -6.21 13.86
N GLY A 488 -31.60 -7.01 12.80
CA GLY A 488 -31.66 -6.50 11.44
C GLY A 488 -32.05 -7.54 10.41
N LYS A 489 -32.26 -7.07 9.19
CA LYS A 489 -32.58 -7.90 8.04
C LYS A 489 -31.36 -8.06 7.14
N GLY A 490 -31.03 -9.29 6.81
CA GLY A 490 -30.02 -9.61 5.80
C GLY A 490 -30.55 -9.30 4.40
N VAL A 491 -29.77 -8.54 3.64
CA VAL A 491 -30.12 -8.13 2.27
C VAL A 491 -29.86 -9.28 1.29
N LEU A 492 -28.74 -9.97 1.44
CA LEU A 492 -28.34 -11.02 0.51
C LEU A 492 -29.14 -12.31 0.74
N SER A 493 -29.31 -12.72 1.99
CA SER A 493 -30.06 -13.94 2.37
C SER A 493 -31.56 -13.73 2.49
N SER A 494 -32.04 -12.49 2.69
CA SER A 494 -33.42 -12.13 3.05
C SER A 494 -33.87 -12.66 4.42
N LYS A 495 -32.95 -13.11 5.29
CA LYS A 495 -33.23 -13.61 6.64
C LYS A 495 -33.30 -12.45 7.64
N SER A 496 -34.06 -12.67 8.73
CA SER A 496 -34.03 -11.79 9.91
C SER A 496 -33.05 -12.35 10.94
N TYR A 497 -32.29 -11.47 11.54
CA TYR A 497 -31.28 -11.76 12.55
C TYR A 497 -31.59 -10.95 13.83
N THR A 498 -31.39 -11.55 14.99
CA THR A 498 -31.63 -10.88 16.28
C THR A 498 -30.32 -10.50 16.97
N THR A 499 -29.55 -11.48 17.39
CA THR A 499 -28.32 -11.32 18.19
C THR A 499 -27.08 -11.82 17.48
N GLU A 500 -27.24 -12.62 16.45
CA GLU A 500 -26.13 -13.23 15.72
C GLU A 500 -26.49 -13.53 14.26
N CYS A 501 -25.45 -13.59 13.43
CA CYS A 501 -25.53 -13.98 12.03
C CYS A 501 -24.44 -15.02 11.73
N THR A 502 -24.81 -16.18 11.21
CA THR A 502 -23.85 -17.17 10.72
C THR A 502 -23.63 -16.98 9.22
N LEU A 503 -22.40 -16.67 8.86
CA LEU A 503 -21.91 -16.55 7.47
C LEU A 503 -21.42 -17.91 7.00
N ASN A 504 -21.88 -18.38 5.84
CA ASN A 504 -21.32 -19.58 5.21
C ASN A 504 -19.84 -19.37 4.81
N PRO A 505 -19.10 -20.45 4.47
CA PRO A 505 -17.75 -20.32 3.93
C PRO A 505 -17.71 -19.40 2.70
N TYR A 506 -16.74 -18.48 2.66
CA TYR A 506 -16.52 -17.56 1.54
C TYR A 506 -17.76 -16.75 1.13
N ASP A 507 -18.62 -16.42 2.08
CA ASP A 507 -19.88 -15.73 1.82
C ASP A 507 -19.94 -14.36 2.50
N ALA A 508 -20.94 -13.57 2.16
CA ALA A 508 -21.14 -12.23 2.68
C ALA A 508 -22.59 -11.99 3.09
N GLU A 509 -22.80 -11.02 3.96
CA GLU A 509 -24.14 -10.51 4.31
C GLU A 509 -24.10 -9.02 4.61
N LEU A 510 -25.06 -8.28 4.09
CA LEU A 510 -25.36 -6.93 4.52
C LEU A 510 -26.53 -6.96 5.49
N ILE A 511 -26.31 -6.56 6.71
CA ILE A 511 -27.36 -6.46 7.75
C ILE A 511 -27.77 -5.02 7.90
N VAL A 512 -29.05 -4.76 7.69
CA VAL A 512 -29.68 -3.46 7.84
C VAL A 512 -30.56 -3.44 9.09
N SER A 513 -30.32 -2.48 9.98
CA SER A 513 -31.10 -2.29 11.19
C SER A 513 -32.57 -2.01 10.89
N GLU A 514 -33.47 -2.60 11.65
CA GLU A 514 -34.92 -2.35 11.52
C GLU A 514 -35.33 -0.97 12.07
N PHE A 515 -34.46 -0.27 12.78
CA PHE A 515 -34.77 1.03 13.41
C PHE A 515 -34.69 2.23 12.45
N GLU A 516 -34.19 2.06 11.22
CA GLU A 516 -34.02 3.18 10.24
C GLU A 516 -35.12 3.28 9.17
N LYS A 517 -36.21 2.56 9.32
CA LYS A 517 -37.38 2.70 8.41
C LYS A 517 -38.43 3.74 8.90
N LYS A 518 -37.97 4.79 9.61
CA LYS A 518 -38.86 5.90 9.96
C LYS A 518 -38.32 7.24 9.47
#